data_57d5eb157e438df3a596ad6eca4189b6
#
_entry.id   57d5eb157e438df3a596ad6eca4189b6
#
_cell.length_a   1.000
_cell.length_b   1.000
_cell.length_c   1.000
_cell.angle_alpha   90.00
_cell.angle_beta   90.00
_cell.angle_gamma   90.00
#
_symmetry.space_group_name_H-M   'P 1'
#
loop_
_entity.id
_entity.type
_entity.pdbx_description
1 polymer ?
#
loop_
_entity_poly.entity_id
_entity_poly.type
_entity_poly.pdbx_seq_one_letter_code
_entity_poly.pdbx_strand_id
1 'polypeptide(L)'
;MAKPKHLIPLSGNYTVMKNFVILLLLIIPTWLFAQSEDEYYRIETIPIPDSIVLEVGGLAFTDEGKLGVSTRRGEVWLLDRPTSARPVFTRFAHGLHEPLGLAYRNGSFYTTQRAEVTKLTDNDNDGVADRYRSIYSWPLSGNYHEYSYGPLFLPNGDMLVTLNLAWIGYGESPVKWRGWLLKISEDGNMTPIATGLRSPAGYGFDIDGELFYGENQGDWIGSGRITHLEKGDFAGNPAGLNWSQEPDSPLRLKRTNIPDSVGLMHEFAKNISSMKPPTVWFP
;
A
#
# COMPACT_ATOMS: atom_id res chain seq x y z
N MET A 1 -61.41 48.74 54.36
CA MET A 1 -61.49 48.03 53.04
C MET A 1 -60.19 48.34 52.28
N ALA A 2 -59.25 47.41 52.28
CA ALA A 2 -57.95 47.53 51.55
C ALA A 2 -58.09 46.71 50.24
N LYS A 3 -57.71 47.34 49.12
CA LYS A 3 -57.71 46.68 47.78
C LYS A 3 -56.44 45.79 47.66
N PRO A 4 -56.55 44.66 47.07
CA PRO A 4 -55.40 43.75 46.81
C PRO A 4 -54.49 44.29 45.70
N LYS A 5 -53.15 44.21 45.94
CA LYS A 5 -52.11 44.54 44.95
C LYS A 5 -52.03 43.40 43.93
N HIS A 6 -52.15 43.80 42.67
CA HIS A 6 -51.88 42.84 41.51
C HIS A 6 -50.38 42.54 41.46
N LEU A 7 -50.02 41.23 41.58
CA LEU A 7 -48.72 40.75 41.28
C LEU A 7 -48.64 40.53 39.74
N ILE A 8 -47.67 41.13 39.11
CA ILE A 8 -47.33 40.98 37.70
C ILE A 8 -46.50 39.68 37.57
N PRO A 9 -46.88 38.72 36.71
CA PRO A 9 -46.08 37.50 36.55
C PRO A 9 -44.82 37.77 35.71
N LEU A 10 -43.67 37.49 36.29
CA LEU A 10 -42.34 37.50 35.64
C LEU A 10 -42.13 36.23 34.78
N SER A 11 -42.95 36.00 33.74
CA SER A 11 -42.84 34.81 32.91
C SER A 11 -42.15 35.00 31.57
N GLY A 12 -41.80 36.25 31.22
CA GLY A 12 -41.19 36.56 29.91
C GLY A 12 -39.69 36.34 29.77
N ASN A 13 -38.94 36.41 30.88
CA ASN A 13 -37.47 36.48 30.77
C ASN A 13 -36.75 35.12 30.79
N TYR A 14 -37.39 34.07 31.31
CA TYR A 14 -36.75 32.77 31.39
C TYR A 14 -36.61 32.05 30.02
N THR A 15 -37.58 32.19 29.13
CA THR A 15 -37.54 31.55 27.80
C THR A 15 -36.50 32.22 26.90
N VAL A 16 -36.40 33.55 26.94
CA VAL A 16 -35.39 34.31 26.16
C VAL A 16 -33.98 34.01 26.65
N MET A 17 -33.78 33.97 27.97
CA MET A 17 -32.49 33.64 28.55
C MET A 17 -32.05 32.20 28.30
N LYS A 18 -32.99 31.23 28.33
CA LYS A 18 -32.75 29.83 28.01
C LYS A 18 -32.34 29.63 26.53
N ASN A 19 -33.03 30.31 25.62
CA ASN A 19 -32.70 30.28 24.20
C ASN A 19 -31.37 31.01 23.91
N PHE A 20 -31.02 32.04 24.62
CA PHE A 20 -29.75 32.76 24.48
C PHE A 20 -28.57 31.92 24.96
N VAL A 21 -28.73 31.15 26.05
CA VAL A 21 -27.72 30.22 26.58
C VAL A 21 -27.53 29.04 25.65
N ILE A 22 -28.61 28.51 25.05
CA ILE A 22 -28.53 27.43 24.04
C ILE A 22 -27.86 27.94 22.77
N LEU A 23 -28.14 29.14 22.31
CA LEU A 23 -27.48 29.76 21.16
C LEU A 23 -25.98 30.03 21.44
N LEU A 24 -25.62 30.46 22.66
CA LEU A 24 -24.21 30.62 23.05
C LEU A 24 -23.46 29.31 23.13
N LEU A 25 -24.09 28.21 23.55
CA LEU A 25 -23.52 26.86 23.54
C LEU A 25 -23.36 26.28 22.13
N LEU A 26 -24.17 26.71 21.17
CA LEU A 26 -24.04 26.33 19.74
C LEU A 26 -22.99 27.20 19.01
N ILE A 27 -22.57 28.33 19.57
CA ILE A 27 -21.54 29.25 19.04
C ILE A 27 -20.18 29.01 19.74
N ILE A 28 -20.09 28.09 20.70
CA ILE A 28 -18.75 27.64 21.14
C ILE A 28 -18.12 27.02 19.92
N PRO A 29 -17.17 27.70 19.27
CA PRO A 29 -16.59 27.19 18.03
C PRO A 29 -15.92 25.88 18.37
N THR A 30 -16.10 24.91 17.49
CA THR A 30 -15.36 23.66 17.42
C THR A 30 -13.85 23.87 17.15
N TRP A 31 -13.30 24.99 17.65
CA TRP A 31 -11.87 25.29 17.67
C TRP A 31 -11.12 24.50 18.74
N LEU A 32 -11.87 23.81 19.58
CA LEU A 32 -11.29 22.87 20.51
C LEU A 32 -11.07 21.56 19.76
N PHE A 33 -9.80 21.28 19.45
CA PHE A 33 -9.24 20.00 19.00
C PHE A 33 -9.05 19.76 17.49
N ALA A 34 -8.75 20.77 16.70
CA ALA A 34 -7.85 20.50 15.59
C ALA A 34 -6.42 20.55 16.17
N GLN A 35 -5.95 19.43 16.69
CA GLN A 35 -4.52 19.28 16.97
C GLN A 35 -3.81 19.46 15.62
N SER A 36 -2.86 20.40 15.58
CA SER A 36 -2.08 20.61 14.37
C SER A 36 -1.27 19.34 14.09
N GLU A 37 -1.31 18.81 12.87
CA GLU A 37 -0.49 17.67 12.49
C GLU A 37 0.99 17.95 12.74
N ASP A 38 1.40 19.21 12.71
CA ASP A 38 2.77 19.67 12.99
C ASP A 38 3.25 19.35 14.43
N GLU A 39 2.34 19.04 15.35
CA GLU A 39 2.68 18.58 16.71
C GLU A 39 3.16 17.13 16.72
N TYR A 40 2.76 16.33 15.71
CA TYR A 40 3.03 14.90 15.64
C TYR A 40 3.99 14.52 14.49
N TYR A 41 3.98 15.29 13.40
CA TYR A 41 4.71 15.01 12.19
C TYR A 41 5.55 16.20 11.76
N ARG A 42 6.79 15.92 11.39
CA ARG A 42 7.67 16.90 10.77
C ARG A 42 8.06 16.42 9.38
N ILE A 43 7.80 17.27 8.39
CA ILE A 43 8.28 17.05 7.02
C ILE A 43 9.73 17.50 6.93
N GLU A 44 10.62 16.59 6.61
CA GLU A 44 12.03 16.87 6.38
C GLU A 44 12.39 16.67 4.92
N THR A 45 12.94 17.70 4.29
CA THR A 45 13.41 17.63 2.90
C THR A 45 14.86 17.18 2.90
N ILE A 46 15.13 16.05 2.24
CA ILE A 46 16.49 15.54 2.05
C ILE A 46 17.11 16.27 0.86
N PRO A 47 18.23 17.02 1.01
CA PRO A 47 18.90 17.65 -0.09
C PRO A 47 19.58 16.59 -0.98
N ILE A 48 19.17 16.53 -2.26
CA ILE A 48 19.68 15.59 -3.25
C ILE A 48 20.70 16.30 -4.13
N PRO A 49 21.92 15.76 -4.32
CA PRO A 49 22.91 16.32 -5.23
C PRO A 49 22.40 16.37 -6.68
N ASP A 50 22.72 17.42 -7.43
CA ASP A 50 22.29 17.59 -8.83
C ASP A 50 22.75 16.45 -9.76
N SER A 51 23.80 15.73 -9.37
CA SER A 51 24.31 14.57 -10.11
C SER A 51 23.50 13.27 -9.92
N ILE A 52 22.53 13.26 -8.99
CA ILE A 52 21.74 12.07 -8.65
C ILE A 52 20.29 12.31 -9.06
N VAL A 53 19.73 11.40 -9.85
CA VAL A 53 18.32 11.41 -10.23
C VAL A 53 17.62 10.25 -9.53
N LEU A 54 16.81 10.58 -8.53
CA LEU A 54 16.03 9.59 -7.78
C LEU A 54 14.60 9.51 -8.34
N GLU A 55 14.33 8.46 -9.10
CA GLU A 55 12.95 8.02 -9.40
C GLU A 55 12.62 6.93 -8.38
N VAL A 56 12.20 7.34 -7.18
CA VAL A 56 12.10 6.47 -6.00
C VAL A 56 11.11 5.32 -6.24
N GLY A 57 11.62 4.09 -6.14
CA GLY A 57 10.84 2.85 -6.24
C GLY A 57 10.56 2.20 -4.87
N GLY A 58 11.43 2.43 -3.89
CA GLY A 58 11.28 1.91 -2.53
C GLY A 58 12.27 2.52 -1.56
N LEU A 59 11.91 2.48 -0.28
CA LEU A 59 12.70 3.02 0.83
C LEU A 59 12.81 1.96 1.93
N ALA A 60 13.99 1.83 2.52
CA ALA A 60 14.20 0.98 3.68
C ALA A 60 15.34 1.52 4.56
N PHE A 61 15.13 1.55 5.87
CA PHE A 61 16.20 1.85 6.80
C PHE A 61 17.02 0.60 7.13
N THR A 62 18.34 0.76 7.26
CA THR A 62 19.21 -0.26 7.86
C THR A 62 19.10 -0.22 9.38
N ASP A 63 19.64 -1.24 10.04
CA ASP A 63 19.67 -1.31 11.51
C ASP A 63 20.48 -0.15 12.13
N GLU A 64 21.44 0.42 11.38
CA GLU A 64 22.25 1.58 11.77
C GLU A 64 21.60 2.94 11.45
N GLY A 65 20.37 2.94 10.92
CA GLY A 65 19.62 4.16 10.58
C GLY A 65 20.05 4.84 9.28
N LYS A 66 20.80 4.17 8.41
CA LYS A 66 21.02 4.64 7.04
C LYS A 66 19.78 4.38 6.20
N LEU A 67 19.49 5.26 5.26
CA LEU A 67 18.33 5.12 4.36
C LEU A 67 18.76 4.52 3.02
N GLY A 68 18.26 3.34 2.71
CA GLY A 68 18.31 2.75 1.37
C GLY A 68 17.20 3.30 0.50
N VAL A 69 17.52 3.64 -0.75
CA VAL A 69 16.60 4.15 -1.76
C VAL A 69 16.79 3.36 -3.05
N SER A 70 15.82 2.52 -3.43
CA SER A 70 15.81 1.94 -4.76
C SER A 70 15.22 2.92 -5.77
N THR A 71 15.75 2.91 -6.99
CA THR A 71 15.30 3.81 -8.06
C THR A 71 14.84 3.02 -9.26
N ARG A 72 13.75 3.45 -9.90
CA ARG A 72 13.28 2.84 -11.14
C ARG A 72 14.36 2.78 -12.24
N ARG A 73 15.38 3.61 -12.12
CA ARG A 73 16.54 3.64 -13.03
C ARG A 73 17.50 2.46 -12.84
N GLY A 74 17.24 1.57 -11.87
CA GLY A 74 18.03 0.35 -11.66
C GLY A 74 19.16 0.50 -10.65
N GLU A 75 19.07 1.44 -9.73
CA GLU A 75 20.08 1.69 -8.70
C GLU A 75 19.48 1.54 -7.31
N VAL A 76 20.33 1.23 -6.34
CA VAL A 76 20.06 1.41 -4.91
C VAL A 76 21.10 2.37 -4.35
N TRP A 77 20.63 3.43 -3.76
CA TRP A 77 21.45 4.42 -3.06
C TRP A 77 21.35 4.23 -1.56
N LEU A 78 22.48 4.34 -0.87
CA LEU A 78 22.56 4.32 0.58
C LEU A 78 22.90 5.72 1.08
N LEU A 79 22.04 6.28 1.92
CA LEU A 79 22.18 7.61 2.48
C LEU A 79 22.60 7.50 3.94
N ASP A 80 23.80 7.96 4.27
CA ASP A 80 24.22 8.14 5.65
C ASP A 80 23.72 9.50 6.15
N ARG A 81 23.19 9.53 7.39
CA ARG A 81 22.59 10.72 8.02
C ARG A 81 21.57 11.43 7.12
N PRO A 82 20.49 10.74 6.69
CA PRO A 82 19.56 11.25 5.66
C PRO A 82 18.92 12.58 6.03
N THR A 83 18.68 12.86 7.33
CA THR A 83 18.06 14.10 7.81
C THR A 83 19.05 15.22 8.12
N SER A 84 20.35 15.02 7.86
CA SER A 84 21.36 16.06 8.05
C SER A 84 21.33 17.09 6.92
N ALA A 85 21.91 18.28 7.15
CA ALA A 85 22.07 19.29 6.12
C ALA A 85 22.97 18.85 4.94
N ARG A 86 23.76 17.80 5.15
CA ARG A 86 24.68 17.24 4.14
C ARG A 86 24.68 15.71 4.25
N PRO A 87 23.65 15.01 3.76
CA PRO A 87 23.65 13.57 3.72
C PRO A 87 24.73 13.05 2.76
N VAL A 88 25.30 11.90 3.07
CA VAL A 88 26.28 11.25 2.20
C VAL A 88 25.58 10.18 1.38
N PHE A 89 25.70 10.25 0.07
CA PHE A 89 25.13 9.29 -0.86
C PHE A 89 26.20 8.32 -1.36
N THR A 90 25.98 7.03 -1.18
CA THR A 90 26.78 5.95 -1.75
C THR A 90 25.89 5.14 -2.69
N ARG A 91 26.34 4.88 -3.92
CA ARG A 91 25.64 3.99 -4.82
C ARG A 91 25.92 2.54 -4.42
N PHE A 92 24.99 1.98 -3.66
CA PHE A 92 25.09 0.64 -3.08
C PHE A 92 24.98 -0.47 -4.14
N ALA A 93 24.06 -0.35 -5.09
CA ALA A 93 23.85 -1.33 -6.16
C ALA A 93 23.44 -0.65 -7.46
N HIS A 94 23.65 -1.31 -8.60
CA HIS A 94 23.24 -0.82 -9.91
C HIS A 94 22.99 -1.97 -10.89
N GLY A 95 22.45 -1.67 -12.07
CA GLY A 95 22.16 -2.67 -13.12
C GLY A 95 20.91 -3.50 -12.85
N LEU A 96 20.05 -3.06 -11.94
CA LEU A 96 18.78 -3.69 -11.64
C LEU A 96 17.72 -3.29 -12.68
N HIS A 97 16.70 -4.16 -12.85
CA HIS A 97 15.63 -3.94 -13.81
C HIS A 97 14.39 -3.33 -13.15
N GLU A 98 14.31 -2.00 -13.16
CA GLU A 98 13.18 -1.21 -12.61
C GLU A 98 12.72 -1.68 -11.21
N PRO A 99 13.59 -1.62 -10.19
CA PRO A 99 13.22 -2.04 -8.84
C PRO A 99 12.15 -1.11 -8.25
N LEU A 100 11.01 -1.71 -7.87
CA LEU A 100 9.85 -1.01 -7.31
C LEU A 100 9.53 -1.56 -5.91
N GLY A 101 10.44 -1.33 -5.01
CA GLY A 101 10.38 -1.66 -3.61
C GLY A 101 11.75 -2.01 -3.08
N LEU A 102 11.90 -1.84 -1.78
CA LEU A 102 13.15 -2.11 -1.06
C LEU A 102 12.80 -2.51 0.36
N ALA A 103 13.46 -3.52 0.87
CA ALA A 103 13.40 -3.91 2.27
C ALA A 103 14.81 -4.24 2.76
N TYR A 104 15.05 -4.07 4.06
CA TYR A 104 16.30 -4.43 4.70
C TYR A 104 16.05 -5.47 5.78
N ARG A 105 16.86 -6.52 5.78
CA ARG A 105 16.79 -7.58 6.79
C ARG A 105 18.11 -8.31 6.91
N ASN A 106 18.57 -8.54 8.16
CA ASN A 106 19.75 -9.34 8.47
C ASN A 106 20.98 -8.94 7.62
N GLY A 107 21.31 -7.65 7.60
CA GLY A 107 22.49 -7.11 6.91
C GLY A 107 22.40 -7.07 5.38
N SER A 108 21.25 -7.29 4.78
CA SER A 108 21.07 -7.29 3.32
C SER A 108 19.87 -6.50 2.88
N PHE A 109 19.96 -5.87 1.72
CA PHE A 109 18.79 -5.32 1.04
C PHE A 109 18.12 -6.39 0.16
N TYR A 110 16.81 -6.30 0.06
CA TYR A 110 15.98 -7.10 -0.84
C TYR A 110 15.15 -6.14 -1.68
N THR A 111 15.12 -6.37 -2.97
CA THR A 111 14.34 -5.53 -3.89
C THR A 111 13.56 -6.39 -4.87
N THR A 112 12.37 -5.92 -5.23
CA THR A 112 11.56 -6.55 -6.27
C THR A 112 11.80 -5.81 -7.58
N GLN A 113 12.38 -6.52 -8.54
CA GLN A 113 12.56 -6.10 -9.91
C GLN A 113 11.36 -6.54 -10.77
N ARG A 114 11.30 -6.15 -12.05
CA ARG A 114 10.20 -6.57 -12.94
C ARG A 114 10.00 -8.08 -13.00
N ALA A 115 11.07 -8.86 -12.96
CA ALA A 115 11.05 -10.30 -13.16
C ALA A 115 11.47 -11.15 -11.95
N GLU A 116 11.89 -10.53 -10.85
CA GLU A 116 12.42 -11.30 -9.72
C GLU A 116 12.46 -10.51 -8.40
N VAL A 117 12.62 -11.25 -7.31
CA VAL A 117 13.14 -10.73 -6.03
C VAL A 117 14.62 -10.99 -5.96
N THR A 118 15.40 -9.95 -5.71
CA THR A 118 16.86 -10.02 -5.59
C THR A 118 17.31 -9.62 -4.20
N LYS A 119 18.16 -10.44 -3.59
CA LYS A 119 18.92 -10.11 -2.37
C LYS A 119 20.25 -9.49 -2.77
N LEU A 120 20.57 -8.35 -2.17
CA LEU A 120 21.79 -7.58 -2.34
C LEU A 120 22.59 -7.63 -1.04
N THR A 121 23.79 -8.14 -1.08
CA THR A 121 24.66 -8.30 0.10
C THR A 121 25.99 -7.60 -0.12
N ASP A 122 26.38 -6.80 0.85
CA ASP A 122 27.70 -6.23 1.01
C ASP A 122 28.45 -7.13 2.01
N ASN A 123 29.50 -7.84 1.57
CA ASN A 123 30.19 -8.82 2.41
C ASN A 123 31.38 -8.23 3.16
N ASP A 124 31.97 -7.15 2.66
CA ASP A 124 33.15 -6.52 3.25
C ASP A 124 32.84 -5.18 3.94
N ASN A 125 31.58 -4.76 3.92
CA ASN A 125 31.04 -3.55 4.53
C ASN A 125 31.66 -2.25 3.98
N ASP A 126 31.97 -2.22 2.70
CA ASP A 126 32.46 -1.01 2.00
C ASP A 126 31.32 -0.08 1.55
N GLY A 127 30.06 -0.50 1.70
CA GLY A 127 28.88 0.24 1.31
C GLY A 127 28.44 -0.01 -0.13
N VAL A 128 28.99 -1.06 -0.78
CA VAL A 128 28.65 -1.48 -2.13
C VAL A 128 28.27 -2.98 -2.11
N ALA A 129 27.25 -3.37 -2.84
CA ALA A 129 26.82 -4.76 -2.91
C ALA A 129 27.78 -5.61 -3.75
N ASP A 130 28.41 -6.60 -3.12
CA ASP A 130 29.28 -7.60 -3.78
C ASP A 130 28.50 -8.71 -4.44
N ARG A 131 27.31 -9.01 -3.89
CA ARG A 131 26.53 -10.16 -4.31
C ARG A 131 25.10 -9.81 -4.59
N TYR A 132 24.65 -10.22 -5.77
CA TYR A 132 23.29 -10.16 -6.24
C TYR A 132 22.77 -11.60 -6.36
N ARG A 133 21.79 -11.97 -5.54
CA ARG A 133 21.19 -13.30 -5.57
C ARG A 133 19.71 -13.23 -5.90
N SER A 134 19.31 -13.76 -7.05
CA SER A 134 17.89 -13.98 -7.33
C SER A 134 17.34 -15.02 -6.35
N ILE A 135 16.26 -14.66 -5.65
CA ILE A 135 15.54 -15.52 -4.72
C ILE A 135 14.49 -16.33 -5.48
N TYR A 136 13.69 -15.62 -6.26
CA TYR A 136 12.64 -16.19 -7.08
C TYR A 136 12.39 -15.30 -8.29
N SER A 137 12.13 -15.91 -9.44
CA SER A 137 11.85 -15.19 -10.68
C SER A 137 10.53 -15.66 -11.30
N TRP A 138 9.90 -14.76 -12.01
CA TRP A 138 8.68 -14.98 -12.80
C TRP A 138 8.87 -14.48 -14.24
N PRO A 139 8.13 -15.04 -15.20
CA PRO A 139 8.26 -14.66 -16.59
C PRO A 139 7.72 -13.25 -16.86
N LEU A 140 8.20 -12.63 -17.93
CA LEU A 140 7.68 -11.40 -18.52
C LEU A 140 7.14 -11.71 -19.92
N SER A 141 6.05 -11.03 -20.32
CA SER A 141 5.51 -11.17 -21.69
C SER A 141 6.10 -10.18 -22.68
N GLY A 142 6.90 -9.22 -22.20
CA GLY A 142 7.35 -8.06 -22.98
C GLY A 142 6.39 -6.88 -22.95
N ASN A 143 5.29 -6.97 -22.22
CA ASN A 143 4.43 -5.81 -21.95
C ASN A 143 5.13 -4.85 -20.99
N TYR A 144 5.29 -3.60 -21.39
CA TYR A 144 6.01 -2.60 -20.59
C TYR A 144 5.31 -2.22 -19.27
N HIS A 145 4.02 -2.53 -19.11
CA HIS A 145 3.26 -2.32 -17.87
C HIS A 145 3.26 -3.52 -16.91
N GLU A 146 4.06 -4.53 -17.14
CA GLU A 146 4.23 -5.63 -16.20
C GLU A 146 5.24 -5.27 -15.12
N TYR A 147 4.77 -4.66 -14.03
CA TYR A 147 5.56 -4.31 -12.86
C TYR A 147 5.37 -5.33 -11.73
N SER A 148 6.26 -5.26 -10.74
CA SER A 148 6.22 -6.07 -9.54
C SER A 148 6.67 -5.21 -8.36
N TYR A 149 6.05 -5.39 -7.19
CA TYR A 149 6.25 -4.51 -6.04
C TYR A 149 6.59 -5.29 -4.79
N GLY A 150 7.39 -4.69 -3.90
CA GLY A 150 7.85 -5.27 -2.65
C GLY A 150 9.37 -5.44 -2.59
N PRO A 151 9.87 -6.34 -1.73
CA PRO A 151 9.13 -7.24 -0.87
C PRO A 151 8.68 -6.61 0.45
N LEU A 152 7.63 -7.17 1.05
CA LEU A 152 7.23 -6.92 2.43
C LEU A 152 7.48 -8.20 3.25
N PHE A 153 8.29 -8.13 4.30
CA PHE A 153 8.61 -9.29 5.10
C PHE A 153 7.51 -9.67 6.08
N LEU A 154 7.22 -10.95 6.14
CA LEU A 154 6.46 -11.58 7.22
C LEU A 154 7.37 -11.83 8.44
N PRO A 155 6.81 -11.98 9.66
CA PRO A 155 7.62 -12.25 10.86
C PRO A 155 8.51 -13.48 10.75
N ASN A 156 8.08 -14.52 10.03
CA ASN A 156 8.84 -15.75 9.81
C ASN A 156 9.97 -15.62 8.77
N GLY A 157 10.09 -14.47 8.11
CA GLY A 157 11.10 -14.20 7.08
C GLY A 157 10.67 -14.46 5.64
N ASP A 158 9.48 -15.00 5.40
CA ASP A 158 8.90 -15.04 4.07
C ASP A 158 8.63 -13.62 3.55
N MET A 159 8.59 -13.46 2.26
CA MET A 159 8.38 -12.18 1.57
C MET A 159 7.03 -12.19 0.84
N LEU A 160 6.29 -11.11 0.97
CA LEU A 160 5.13 -10.83 0.13
C LEU A 160 5.55 -9.97 -1.05
N VAL A 161 5.10 -10.34 -2.24
CA VAL A 161 5.34 -9.63 -3.50
C VAL A 161 4.04 -9.57 -4.29
N THR A 162 3.76 -8.45 -4.90
CA THR A 162 2.60 -8.30 -5.78
C THR A 162 3.03 -8.13 -7.23
N LEU A 163 2.32 -8.81 -8.13
CA LEU A 163 2.51 -8.70 -9.57
C LEU A 163 1.28 -8.02 -10.17
N ASN A 164 1.44 -6.85 -10.80
CA ASN A 164 0.31 -6.16 -11.41
C ASN A 164 -0.18 -6.87 -12.69
N LEU A 165 -1.41 -6.55 -13.08
CA LEU A 165 -1.90 -6.86 -14.41
C LEU A 165 -1.31 -5.87 -15.43
N ALA A 166 -1.12 -6.33 -16.66
CA ALA A 166 -0.74 -5.44 -17.76
C ALA A 166 -1.86 -4.41 -18.00
N TRP A 167 -1.48 -3.15 -18.14
CA TRP A 167 -2.42 -2.10 -18.56
C TRP A 167 -2.52 -2.10 -20.08
N ILE A 168 -3.46 -2.07 -20.70
CA ILE A 168 -3.88 -1.81 -22.08
C ILE A 168 -5.23 -2.47 -22.23
N GLY A 169 -6.23 -1.71 -21.84
CA GLY A 169 -7.63 -1.96 -22.19
C GLY A 169 -8.27 -3.17 -21.51
N TYR A 170 -7.50 -4.15 -21.12
CA TYR A 170 -8.07 -5.43 -20.69
C TYR A 170 -7.43 -6.04 -19.45
N GLY A 171 -6.37 -5.45 -18.90
CA GLY A 171 -5.68 -5.94 -17.70
C GLY A 171 -5.06 -7.33 -17.83
N GLU A 172 -5.11 -7.93 -18.99
CA GLU A 172 -4.63 -9.29 -19.20
C GLU A 172 -3.12 -9.37 -19.38
N SER A 173 -2.52 -10.39 -18.79
CA SER A 173 -1.15 -10.78 -19.07
C SER A 173 -1.10 -12.27 -19.37
N PRO A 174 -0.36 -12.70 -20.42
CA PRO A 174 -0.22 -14.10 -20.78
C PRO A 174 0.71 -14.88 -19.85
N VAL A 175 1.42 -14.21 -18.93
CA VAL A 175 2.38 -14.87 -18.04
C VAL A 175 1.80 -15.11 -16.66
N LYS A 176 2.26 -16.20 -16.03
CA LYS A 176 1.72 -16.70 -14.76
C LYS A 176 1.79 -15.68 -13.64
N TRP A 177 0.80 -15.74 -12.80
CA TRP A 177 0.64 -15.04 -11.52
C TRP A 177 0.51 -13.51 -11.64
N ARG A 178 0.33 -12.94 -12.82
CA ARG A 178 -0.04 -11.52 -12.93
C ARG A 178 -1.42 -11.27 -12.31
N GLY A 179 -1.52 -10.20 -11.53
CA GLY A 179 -2.69 -9.88 -10.73
C GLY A 179 -2.76 -10.63 -9.40
N TRP A 180 -1.64 -11.17 -8.90
CA TRP A 180 -1.56 -11.95 -7.68
C TRP A 180 -0.65 -11.36 -6.62
N LEU A 181 -1.00 -11.63 -5.37
CA LEU A 181 -0.12 -11.56 -4.21
C LEU A 181 0.54 -12.91 -4.03
N LEU A 182 1.86 -12.92 -4.00
CA LEU A 182 2.70 -14.10 -3.83
C LEU A 182 3.43 -14.05 -2.50
N LYS A 183 3.55 -15.19 -1.84
CA LYS A 183 4.44 -15.39 -0.71
C LYS A 183 5.66 -16.19 -1.18
N ILE A 184 6.87 -15.69 -0.88
CA ILE A 184 8.14 -16.26 -1.32
C ILE A 184 9.04 -16.46 -0.11
N SER A 185 9.51 -17.70 0.12
CA SER A 185 10.50 -17.98 1.15
C SER A 185 11.92 -17.61 0.68
N GLU A 186 12.85 -17.44 1.61
CA GLU A 186 14.26 -17.15 1.27
C GLU A 186 14.92 -18.31 0.49
N ASP A 187 14.38 -19.53 0.61
CA ASP A 187 14.80 -20.70 -0.16
C ASP A 187 14.23 -20.75 -1.57
N GLY A 188 13.43 -19.76 -1.97
CA GLY A 188 12.86 -19.66 -3.32
C GLY A 188 11.57 -20.46 -3.53
N ASN A 189 10.87 -20.89 -2.46
CA ASN A 189 9.57 -21.51 -2.60
C ASN A 189 8.48 -20.43 -2.71
N MET A 190 7.64 -20.51 -3.72
CA MET A 190 6.56 -19.56 -3.96
C MET A 190 5.20 -20.20 -3.66
N THR A 191 4.34 -19.44 -3.02
CA THR A 191 2.93 -19.79 -2.73
C THR A 191 2.04 -18.62 -3.13
N PRO A 192 1.05 -18.79 -4.02
CA PRO A 192 0.07 -17.75 -4.34
C PRO A 192 -0.90 -17.58 -3.16
N ILE A 193 -1.28 -16.34 -2.87
CA ILE A 193 -2.09 -16.00 -1.69
C ILE A 193 -3.47 -15.48 -2.09
N ALA A 194 -3.54 -14.41 -2.89
CA ALA A 194 -4.78 -13.75 -3.28
C ALA A 194 -4.65 -13.19 -4.70
N THR A 195 -5.77 -12.91 -5.33
CA THR A 195 -5.77 -12.42 -6.72
C THR A 195 -6.80 -11.32 -6.97
N GLY A 196 -6.84 -10.84 -8.21
CA GLY A 196 -7.73 -9.75 -8.63
C GLY A 196 -7.12 -8.37 -8.39
N LEU A 197 -5.79 -8.31 -8.26
CA LEU A 197 -5.00 -7.11 -8.04
C LEU A 197 -4.59 -6.50 -9.37
N ARG A 198 -5.01 -5.27 -9.67
CA ARG A 198 -4.65 -4.62 -10.94
C ARG A 198 -3.33 -3.87 -10.85
N SER A 199 -3.20 -2.95 -9.90
CA SER A 199 -2.02 -2.10 -9.70
C SER A 199 -1.63 -2.03 -8.22
N PRO A 200 -1.27 -3.15 -7.59
CA PRO A 200 -1.04 -3.25 -6.15
C PRO A 200 0.33 -2.73 -5.74
N ALA A 201 0.59 -1.44 -5.96
CA ALA A 201 1.88 -0.81 -5.67
C ALA A 201 2.09 -0.56 -4.18
N GLY A 202 1.02 -0.29 -3.43
CA GLY A 202 1.07 -0.02 -1.99
C GLY A 202 0.36 -1.09 -1.19
N TYR A 203 1.08 -1.78 -0.30
CA TYR A 203 0.51 -2.72 0.65
C TYR A 203 1.36 -2.76 1.93
N GLY A 204 0.74 -3.11 3.04
CA GLY A 204 1.38 -3.12 4.35
C GLY A 204 0.50 -3.76 5.40
N PHE A 205 1.07 -3.94 6.60
CA PHE A 205 0.36 -4.44 7.75
C PHE A 205 -0.17 -3.29 8.61
N ASP A 206 -1.32 -3.50 9.20
CA ASP A 206 -1.79 -2.66 10.30
C ASP A 206 -1.10 -3.08 11.63
N ILE A 207 -1.53 -2.45 12.74
CA ILE A 207 -0.96 -2.70 14.06
C ILE A 207 -1.27 -4.12 14.58
N ASP A 208 -2.33 -4.74 14.09
CA ASP A 208 -2.76 -6.09 14.46
C ASP A 208 -2.11 -7.16 13.57
N GLY A 209 -1.35 -6.73 12.56
CA GLY A 209 -0.66 -7.61 11.62
C GLY A 209 -1.51 -8.07 10.45
N GLU A 210 -2.67 -7.43 10.23
CA GLU A 210 -3.55 -7.69 9.10
C GLU A 210 -3.04 -6.99 7.85
N LEU A 211 -3.11 -7.68 6.71
CA LEU A 211 -2.58 -7.17 5.44
C LEU A 211 -3.61 -6.35 4.69
N PHE A 212 -3.25 -5.12 4.37
CA PHE A 212 -4.03 -4.25 3.51
C PHE A 212 -3.27 -3.86 2.25
N TYR A 213 -3.98 -3.68 1.15
CA TYR A 213 -3.41 -3.07 -0.06
C TYR A 213 -4.27 -1.91 -0.55
N GLY A 214 -3.59 -0.90 -1.11
CA GLY A 214 -4.21 0.21 -1.81
C GLY A 214 -4.21 -0.03 -3.31
N GLU A 215 -5.29 0.38 -3.98
CA GLU A 215 -5.39 0.33 -5.42
C GLU A 215 -6.10 1.57 -5.97
N ASN A 216 -5.64 2.03 -7.13
CA ASN A 216 -6.33 3.07 -7.89
C ASN A 216 -7.54 2.49 -8.66
N GLN A 217 -8.31 3.35 -9.27
CA GLN A 217 -9.37 2.96 -10.21
C GLN A 217 -8.81 2.10 -11.36
N GLY A 218 -9.62 1.22 -11.91
CA GLY A 218 -9.24 0.31 -12.99
C GLY A 218 -10.37 -0.04 -13.93
N ASP A 219 -10.09 -0.95 -14.86
CA ASP A 219 -11.00 -1.30 -15.95
C ASP A 219 -12.31 -1.93 -15.47
N TRP A 220 -12.27 -2.71 -14.39
CA TRP A 220 -13.45 -3.40 -13.85
C TRP A 220 -14.01 -2.73 -12.59
N ILE A 221 -13.14 -2.10 -11.77
CA ILE A 221 -13.52 -1.37 -10.57
C ILE A 221 -13.15 0.10 -10.76
N GLY A 222 -14.14 0.97 -10.84
CA GLY A 222 -13.99 2.38 -11.22
C GLY A 222 -13.54 3.34 -10.10
N SER A 223 -13.16 2.84 -8.91
CA SER A 223 -12.80 3.69 -7.77
C SER A 223 -11.51 3.24 -7.11
N GLY A 224 -10.76 4.18 -6.54
CA GLY A 224 -9.65 3.91 -5.64
C GLY A 224 -10.15 3.28 -4.34
N ARG A 225 -9.33 2.43 -3.71
CA ARG A 225 -9.76 1.64 -2.55
C ARG A 225 -8.62 1.16 -1.68
N ILE A 226 -8.95 0.79 -0.44
CA ILE A 226 -8.13 -0.02 0.44
C ILE A 226 -8.88 -1.31 0.75
N THR A 227 -8.22 -2.44 0.59
CA THR A 227 -8.80 -3.78 0.80
C THR A 227 -7.94 -4.58 1.76
N HIS A 228 -8.56 -5.19 2.77
CA HIS A 228 -7.96 -6.23 3.58
C HIS A 228 -7.83 -7.52 2.78
N LEU A 229 -6.67 -8.16 2.81
CA LEU A 229 -6.40 -9.38 2.03
C LEU A 229 -6.04 -10.56 2.91
N GLU A 230 -6.71 -11.67 2.64
CA GLU A 230 -6.45 -12.97 3.23
C GLU A 230 -6.16 -14.03 2.15
N LYS A 231 -5.69 -15.18 2.58
CA LYS A 231 -5.44 -16.30 1.67
C LYS A 231 -6.75 -16.81 1.04
N GLY A 232 -6.79 -16.82 -0.28
CA GLY A 232 -7.94 -17.26 -1.05
C GLY A 232 -8.86 -16.11 -1.50
N ASP A 233 -8.54 -14.86 -1.17
CA ASP A 233 -9.35 -13.71 -1.56
C ASP A 233 -9.20 -13.37 -3.04
N PHE A 234 -10.31 -12.89 -3.59
CA PHE A 234 -10.40 -12.29 -4.92
C PHE A 234 -10.78 -10.81 -4.78
N ALA A 235 -9.84 -9.91 -5.06
CA ALA A 235 -9.99 -8.47 -4.87
C ALA A 235 -10.72 -7.74 -6.02
N GLY A 236 -11.27 -8.49 -6.98
CA GLY A 236 -12.27 -8.01 -7.91
C GLY A 236 -11.87 -7.97 -9.38
N ASN A 237 -10.60 -7.75 -9.78
CA ASN A 237 -10.28 -7.70 -11.20
C ASN A 237 -10.26 -9.12 -11.84
N PRO A 238 -11.18 -9.42 -12.80
CA PRO A 238 -11.35 -10.77 -13.34
C PRO A 238 -10.13 -11.31 -14.10
N ALA A 239 -9.26 -10.44 -14.64
CA ALA A 239 -8.07 -10.87 -15.36
C ALA A 239 -7.07 -11.61 -14.45
N GLY A 240 -7.06 -11.34 -13.14
CA GLY A 240 -6.27 -12.08 -12.16
C GLY A 240 -6.67 -13.55 -12.03
N LEU A 241 -7.88 -13.93 -12.43
CA LEU A 241 -8.40 -15.29 -12.35
C LEU A 241 -7.85 -16.24 -13.44
N ASN A 242 -7.07 -15.77 -14.39
CA ASN A 242 -6.48 -16.61 -15.43
C ASN A 242 -5.70 -17.80 -14.83
N TRP A 243 -5.11 -17.62 -13.64
CA TRP A 243 -4.28 -18.64 -12.98
C TRP A 243 -4.96 -19.29 -11.77
N SER A 244 -6.23 -18.98 -11.52
CA SER A 244 -6.99 -19.53 -10.39
C SER A 244 -7.23 -21.04 -10.45
N GLN A 245 -7.05 -21.66 -11.60
CA GLN A 245 -7.20 -23.11 -11.79
C GLN A 245 -5.87 -23.88 -11.67
N GLU A 246 -4.75 -23.19 -11.49
CA GLU A 246 -3.45 -23.84 -11.27
C GLU A 246 -3.48 -24.67 -9.97
N PRO A 247 -2.74 -25.81 -9.91
CA PRO A 247 -2.77 -26.70 -8.75
C PRO A 247 -2.49 -26.02 -7.41
N ASP A 248 -1.58 -25.04 -7.41
CA ASP A 248 -1.14 -24.32 -6.21
C ASP A 248 -2.06 -23.17 -5.82
N SER A 249 -3.06 -22.84 -6.64
CA SER A 249 -3.99 -21.74 -6.34
C SER A 249 -4.83 -22.03 -5.09
N PRO A 250 -4.93 -21.06 -4.14
CA PRO A 250 -5.76 -21.20 -2.95
C PRO A 250 -7.26 -21.05 -3.23
N LEU A 251 -7.65 -20.60 -4.42
CA LEU A 251 -9.05 -20.46 -4.82
C LEU A 251 -9.31 -21.11 -6.18
N ARG A 252 -10.57 -21.49 -6.42
CA ARG A 252 -11.01 -22.18 -7.66
C ARG A 252 -12.09 -21.37 -8.41
N LEU A 253 -12.09 -20.06 -8.24
CA LEU A 253 -13.02 -19.16 -8.92
C LEU A 253 -12.60 -19.03 -10.40
N LYS A 254 -13.52 -19.29 -11.32
CA LYS A 254 -13.28 -19.09 -12.75
C LYS A 254 -13.69 -17.67 -13.17
N ARG A 255 -12.99 -17.10 -14.16
CA ARG A 255 -13.37 -15.80 -14.73
C ARG A 255 -14.83 -15.76 -15.21
N THR A 256 -15.32 -16.85 -15.79
CA THR A 256 -16.73 -17.00 -16.25
C THR A 256 -17.76 -16.96 -15.11
N ASN A 257 -17.34 -17.07 -13.86
CA ASN A 257 -18.23 -16.91 -12.71
C ASN A 257 -18.42 -15.44 -12.30
N ILE A 258 -17.64 -14.51 -12.86
CA ILE A 258 -17.75 -13.09 -12.56
C ILE A 258 -18.78 -12.48 -13.50
N PRO A 259 -19.81 -11.80 -12.97
CA PRO A 259 -20.82 -11.14 -13.82
C PRO A 259 -20.19 -10.10 -14.75
N ASP A 260 -20.58 -10.13 -16.02
CA ASP A 260 -20.20 -9.14 -17.04
C ASP A 260 -21.30 -8.04 -17.13
N SER A 261 -21.79 -7.62 -15.99
CA SER A 261 -22.84 -6.60 -15.87
C SER A 261 -22.40 -5.51 -14.90
N VAL A 262 -22.88 -4.30 -15.13
CA VAL A 262 -22.68 -3.20 -14.19
C VAL A 262 -23.38 -3.54 -12.87
N GLY A 263 -22.66 -3.46 -11.76
CA GLY A 263 -23.17 -3.76 -10.44
C GLY A 263 -22.19 -3.37 -9.33
N LEU A 264 -22.65 -3.46 -8.11
CA LEU A 264 -21.83 -3.14 -6.94
C LEU A 264 -21.06 -4.39 -6.48
N MET A 265 -19.77 -4.25 -6.24
CA MET A 265 -18.91 -5.37 -5.83
C MET A 265 -19.44 -6.10 -4.60
N HIS A 266 -19.96 -5.39 -3.60
CA HIS A 266 -20.52 -6.00 -2.40
C HIS A 266 -21.82 -6.79 -2.66
N GLU A 267 -22.57 -6.49 -3.74
CA GLU A 267 -23.71 -7.31 -4.14
C GLU A 267 -23.24 -8.61 -4.80
N PHE A 268 -22.21 -8.53 -5.64
CA PHE A 268 -21.60 -9.74 -6.23
C PHE A 268 -20.99 -10.65 -5.17
N ALA A 269 -20.37 -10.08 -4.15
CA ALA A 269 -19.76 -10.82 -3.04
C ALA A 269 -20.78 -11.68 -2.26
N LYS A 270 -22.07 -11.36 -2.27
CA LYS A 270 -23.11 -12.20 -1.66
C LYS A 270 -23.19 -13.59 -2.27
N ASN A 271 -22.84 -13.71 -3.56
CA ASN A 271 -22.90 -14.96 -4.32
C ASN A 271 -21.53 -15.53 -4.66
N ILE A 272 -20.46 -14.79 -4.43
CA ILE A 272 -19.07 -15.17 -4.72
C ILE A 272 -18.28 -15.02 -3.42
N SER A 273 -18.20 -16.10 -2.65
CA SER A 273 -17.67 -16.07 -1.28
C SER A 273 -16.19 -15.64 -1.18
N SER A 274 -15.42 -15.87 -2.23
CA SER A 274 -14.02 -15.43 -2.31
C SER A 274 -13.84 -13.97 -2.74
N MET A 275 -14.91 -13.30 -3.21
CA MET A 275 -14.83 -11.90 -3.58
C MET A 275 -14.76 -11.05 -2.31
N LYS A 276 -13.67 -10.28 -2.18
CA LYS A 276 -13.38 -9.43 -1.03
C LYS A 276 -13.66 -7.96 -1.38
N PRO A 277 -14.80 -7.41 -0.96
CA PRO A 277 -15.06 -5.99 -1.12
C PRO A 277 -14.05 -5.15 -0.33
N PRO A 278 -13.72 -3.94 -0.81
CA PRO A 278 -12.85 -3.03 -0.09
C PRO A 278 -13.38 -2.67 1.31
N THR A 279 -12.45 -2.45 2.22
CA THR A 279 -12.74 -1.89 3.54
C THR A 279 -13.05 -0.39 3.44
N VAL A 280 -12.35 0.30 2.52
CA VAL A 280 -12.54 1.74 2.26
C VAL A 280 -12.60 1.99 0.77
N TRP A 281 -13.57 2.79 0.35
CA TRP A 281 -13.67 3.36 -0.98
C TRP A 281 -13.26 4.82 -0.97
N PHE A 282 -12.50 5.24 -1.97
CA PHE A 282 -12.22 6.65 -2.22
C PHE A 282 -13.21 7.20 -3.26
N PRO A 283 -13.60 8.49 -3.15
CA PRO A 283 -14.48 9.11 -4.12
C PRO A 283 -13.85 9.27 -5.50
#